data_7742ab9455568717491579226551c9f9
#
_entry.id   7742ab9455568717491579226551c9f9
#
_cell.length_a   1.000
_cell.length_b   1.000
_cell.length_c   1.000
_cell.angle_alpha   90.00
_cell.angle_beta   90.00
_cell.angle_gamma   90.00
#
_symmetry.space_group_name_H-M   'P 1'
#
loop_
_entity.id
_entity.type
_entity.pdbx_description
1 polymer ?
#
loop_
_entity_poly.entity_id
_entity_poly.type
_entity_poly.pdbx_seq_one_letter_code
_entity_poly.pdbx_strand_id
1 'polypeptide(L)'
;TSRAVTDEAGCAKGVLHRHFTDFDAFLTDLVLDRAAQLETQASALRESVGTGTVADNLTSALTTLFGPVPVAIIPLITFRDELRVRLRQARPGGGIAILGQATTAVSAYLADERELGRIAADADIDSITLSLVGGGHLLFADRDPGPPTTATVNKFVTTVLADVVQRRPR
;
A
#
# COMPACT_ATOMS: atom_id res chain seq x y z
N THR A 1 13.17 -1.21 18.08
CA THR A 1 13.31 -0.53 19.38
C THR A 1 13.55 0.96 19.19
N SER A 2 13.22 1.80 20.20
CA SER A 2 13.47 3.25 20.16
C SER A 2 14.94 3.57 19.87
N ARG A 3 15.86 2.76 20.41
CA ARG A 3 17.28 2.91 20.16
C ARG A 3 17.65 2.69 18.69
N ALA A 4 17.16 1.62 18.08
CA ALA A 4 17.44 1.35 16.66
C ALA A 4 16.94 2.49 15.75
N VAL A 5 15.78 3.08 16.07
CA VAL A 5 15.22 4.21 15.31
C VAL A 5 16.11 5.46 15.48
N THR A 6 16.56 5.78 16.69
CA THR A 6 17.42 6.95 16.91
C THR A 6 18.82 6.77 16.33
N ASP A 7 19.38 5.54 16.38
CA ASP A 7 20.66 5.21 15.77
C ASP A 7 20.60 5.34 14.24
N GLU A 8 19.52 4.84 13.59
CA GLU A 8 19.30 4.96 12.14
C GLU A 8 19.09 6.42 11.72
N ALA A 9 18.36 7.20 12.53
CA ALA A 9 18.10 8.61 12.28
C ALA A 9 19.32 9.51 12.59
N GLY A 10 20.43 8.97 13.09
CA GLY A 10 21.61 9.74 13.47
C GLY A 10 21.36 10.74 14.58
N CYS A 11 20.37 10.51 15.45
CA CYS A 11 20.00 11.44 16.50
C CYS A 11 20.22 10.86 17.91
N ALA A 12 20.34 11.76 18.91
CA ALA A 12 20.57 11.35 20.28
C ALA A 12 19.37 10.56 20.85
N LYS A 13 19.64 9.51 21.65
CA LYS A 13 18.67 8.59 22.26
C LYS A 13 17.50 9.31 22.97
N GLY A 14 17.73 10.49 23.54
CA GLY A 14 16.69 11.28 24.24
C GLY A 14 15.75 12.06 23.32
N VAL A 15 16.03 12.16 22.02
CA VAL A 15 15.23 12.98 21.10
C VAL A 15 13.83 12.41 20.96
N LEU A 16 13.68 11.10 20.83
CA LEU A 16 12.38 10.45 20.71
C LEU A 16 11.50 10.72 21.93
N HIS A 17 12.03 10.61 23.15
CA HIS A 17 11.31 10.88 24.39
C HIS A 17 10.97 12.34 24.63
N ARG A 18 11.58 13.26 23.88
CA ARG A 18 11.24 14.69 23.92
C ARG A 18 9.97 14.99 23.13
N HIS A 19 9.70 14.21 22.08
CA HIS A 19 8.57 14.43 21.18
C HIS A 19 7.42 13.46 21.43
N PHE A 20 7.66 12.28 21.98
CA PHE A 20 6.69 11.22 22.20
C PHE A 20 6.74 10.73 23.64
N THR A 21 5.57 10.49 24.23
CA THR A 21 5.45 9.99 25.62
C THR A 21 6.13 8.62 25.79
N ASP A 22 6.01 7.79 24.77
CA ASP A 22 6.61 6.46 24.70
C ASP A 22 6.82 6.02 23.24
N PHE A 23 7.40 4.83 23.05
CA PHE A 23 7.69 4.31 21.73
C PHE A 23 6.44 3.91 20.94
N ASP A 24 5.37 3.49 21.61
CA ASP A 24 4.12 3.15 20.94
C ASP A 24 3.35 4.41 20.48
N ALA A 25 3.50 5.55 21.16
CA ALA A 25 3.03 6.84 20.68
C ALA A 25 3.73 7.24 19.37
N PHE A 26 5.06 7.12 19.31
CA PHE A 26 5.81 7.32 18.06
C PHE A 26 5.35 6.40 16.93
N LEU A 27 5.17 5.10 17.22
CA LEU A 27 4.70 4.13 16.21
C LEU A 27 3.27 4.44 15.76
N THR A 28 2.41 4.92 16.66
CA THR A 28 1.04 5.34 16.32
C THR A 28 1.08 6.49 15.31
N ASP A 29 1.85 7.53 15.59
CA ASP A 29 1.96 8.68 14.69
C ASP A 29 2.60 8.30 13.35
N LEU A 30 3.61 7.41 13.36
CA LEU A 30 4.20 6.88 12.14
C LEU A 30 3.17 6.16 11.26
N VAL A 31 2.33 5.30 11.86
CA VAL A 31 1.29 4.56 11.12
C VAL A 31 0.23 5.52 10.57
N LEU A 32 -0.20 6.52 11.36
CA LEU A 32 -1.18 7.50 10.94
C LEU A 32 -0.65 8.39 9.81
N ASP A 33 0.61 8.83 9.88
CA ASP A 33 1.28 9.55 8.81
C ASP A 33 1.32 8.73 7.50
N ARG A 34 1.68 7.46 7.61
CA ARG A 34 1.68 6.56 6.44
C ARG A 34 0.28 6.33 5.87
N ALA A 35 -0.73 6.22 6.74
CA ALA A 35 -2.12 6.14 6.29
C ALA A 35 -2.56 7.41 5.51
N ALA A 36 -2.16 8.60 5.96
CA ALA A 36 -2.44 9.84 5.25
C ALA A 36 -1.71 9.91 3.89
N GLN A 37 -0.46 9.44 3.81
CA GLN A 37 0.28 9.35 2.55
C GLN A 37 -0.40 8.39 1.55
N LEU A 38 -0.97 7.28 2.03
CA LEU A 38 -1.73 6.36 1.19
C LEU A 38 -2.98 7.00 0.60
N GLU A 39 -3.64 7.90 1.32
CA GLU A 39 -4.79 8.66 0.78
C GLU A 39 -4.39 9.54 -0.41
N THR A 40 -3.24 10.20 -0.31
CA THR A 40 -2.67 10.97 -1.44
C THR A 40 -2.35 10.08 -2.63
N GLN A 41 -1.77 8.91 -2.40
CA GLN A 41 -1.44 7.94 -3.45
C GLN A 41 -2.70 7.34 -4.10
N ALA A 42 -3.73 7.06 -3.31
CA ALA A 42 -5.03 6.61 -3.79
C ALA A 42 -5.70 7.68 -4.69
N SER A 43 -5.55 8.96 -4.34
CA SER A 43 -6.03 10.07 -5.18
C SER A 43 -5.27 10.13 -6.50
N ALA A 44 -3.93 10.00 -6.48
CA ALA A 44 -3.12 9.97 -7.70
C ALA A 44 -3.47 8.79 -8.62
N LEU A 45 -3.74 7.60 -8.05
CA LEU A 45 -4.21 6.45 -8.83
C LEU A 45 -5.57 6.74 -9.48
N ARG A 46 -6.50 7.33 -8.75
CA ARG A 46 -7.82 7.73 -9.29
C ARG A 46 -7.70 8.76 -10.41
N GLU A 47 -6.83 9.75 -10.26
CA GLU A 47 -6.56 10.76 -11.29
C GLU A 47 -5.94 10.18 -12.56
N SER A 48 -5.33 9.00 -12.48
CA SER A 48 -4.75 8.30 -13.63
C SER A 48 -5.78 7.51 -14.46
N VAL A 49 -7.05 7.43 -14.02
CA VAL A 49 -8.13 6.75 -14.75
C VAL A 49 -8.25 7.28 -16.18
N GLY A 50 -8.33 6.37 -17.14
CA GLY A 50 -8.43 6.70 -18.57
C GLY A 50 -7.10 7.16 -19.20
N THR A 51 -6.02 7.33 -18.45
CA THR A 51 -4.71 7.75 -18.95
C THR A 51 -3.70 6.59 -18.97
N GLY A 52 -2.62 6.70 -19.72
CA GLY A 52 -1.58 5.69 -19.79
C GLY A 52 -2.10 4.27 -20.06
N THR A 53 -1.44 3.25 -19.53
CA THR A 53 -1.96 1.88 -19.51
C THR A 53 -2.40 1.49 -18.10
N VAL A 54 -3.44 0.64 -18.01
CA VAL A 54 -3.92 0.10 -16.72
C VAL A 54 -2.78 -0.58 -15.95
N ALA A 55 -1.94 -1.32 -16.68
CA ALA A 55 -0.81 -2.04 -16.10
C ALA A 55 0.26 -1.10 -15.53
N ASP A 56 0.62 -0.02 -16.24
CA ASP A 56 1.63 0.93 -15.76
C ASP A 56 1.13 1.74 -14.57
N ASN A 57 -0.14 2.16 -14.58
CA ASN A 57 -0.76 2.88 -13.47
C ASN A 57 -0.78 2.02 -12.20
N LEU A 58 -1.19 0.75 -12.30
CA LEU A 58 -1.17 -0.19 -11.18
C LEU A 58 0.24 -0.56 -10.73
N THR A 59 1.19 -0.71 -11.66
CA THR A 59 2.61 -0.94 -11.32
C THR A 59 3.16 0.20 -10.48
N SER A 60 2.90 1.43 -10.89
CA SER A 60 3.30 2.64 -10.16
C SER A 60 2.65 2.70 -8.78
N ALA A 61 1.34 2.47 -8.71
CA ALA A 61 0.59 2.45 -7.47
C ALA A 61 1.10 1.38 -6.50
N LEU A 62 1.25 0.12 -6.92
CA LEU A 62 1.73 -0.96 -6.05
C LEU A 62 3.16 -0.72 -5.56
N THR A 63 4.05 -0.19 -6.42
CA THR A 63 5.41 0.16 -6.03
C THR A 63 5.42 1.21 -4.91
N THR A 64 4.52 2.17 -4.97
CA THR A 64 4.42 3.24 -3.97
C THR A 64 3.69 2.77 -2.70
N LEU A 65 2.61 2.00 -2.85
CA LEU A 65 1.80 1.46 -1.75
C LEU A 65 2.57 0.45 -0.89
N PHE A 66 3.39 -0.40 -1.52
CA PHE A 66 4.12 -1.48 -0.87
C PHE A 66 5.62 -1.25 -0.76
N GLY A 67 6.08 -0.01 -0.88
CA GLY A 67 7.48 0.33 -0.63
C GLY A 67 7.97 -0.16 0.75
N PRO A 68 9.26 -0.08 1.05
CA PRO A 68 9.85 -0.76 2.20
C PRO A 68 9.25 -0.37 3.56
N VAL A 69 8.77 0.85 3.71
CA VAL A 69 8.20 1.32 4.99
C VAL A 69 6.79 0.78 5.25
N PRO A 70 5.81 0.88 4.32
CA PRO A 70 4.49 0.30 4.51
C PRO A 70 4.53 -1.19 4.85
N VAL A 71 5.32 -1.97 4.12
CA VAL A 71 5.47 -3.41 4.37
C VAL A 71 6.05 -3.70 5.77
N ALA A 72 7.00 -2.90 6.25
CA ALA A 72 7.59 -3.06 7.57
C ALA A 72 6.61 -2.72 8.72
N ILE A 73 5.63 -1.86 8.48
CA ILE A 73 4.64 -1.46 9.47
C ILE A 73 3.61 -2.58 9.75
N ILE A 74 3.24 -3.38 8.76
CA ILE A 74 2.20 -4.41 8.90
C ILE A 74 2.50 -5.40 10.03
N PRO A 75 3.70 -6.01 10.12
CA PRO A 75 4.06 -6.86 11.25
C PRO A 75 4.01 -6.12 12.61
N LEU A 76 4.43 -4.84 12.64
CA LEU A 76 4.37 -4.06 13.87
C LEU A 76 2.95 -3.94 14.40
N ILE A 77 1.97 -3.65 13.54
CA ILE A 77 0.56 -3.57 13.92
C ILE A 77 0.04 -4.96 14.33
N THR A 78 0.44 -6.01 13.60
CA THR A 78 -0.05 -7.38 13.84
C THR A 78 0.38 -7.92 15.19
N PHE A 79 1.63 -7.68 15.60
CA PHE A 79 2.24 -8.29 16.79
C PHE A 79 2.29 -7.38 18.02
N ARG A 80 1.73 -6.16 17.97
CA ARG A 80 1.72 -5.22 19.10
C ARG A 80 0.29 -4.82 19.47
N ASP A 81 -0.23 -5.45 20.51
CA ASP A 81 -1.61 -5.23 20.97
C ASP A 81 -1.87 -3.79 21.40
N GLU A 82 -0.92 -3.19 22.14
CA GLU A 82 -0.99 -1.80 22.58
C GLU A 82 -1.09 -0.82 21.40
N LEU A 83 -0.27 -1.02 20.38
CA LEU A 83 -0.31 -0.22 19.16
C LEU A 83 -1.67 -0.36 18.45
N ARG A 84 -2.22 -1.57 18.39
CA ARG A 84 -3.57 -1.79 17.81
C ARG A 84 -4.67 -1.08 18.59
N VAL A 85 -4.58 -1.07 19.91
CA VAL A 85 -5.54 -0.36 20.77
C VAL A 85 -5.47 1.14 20.47
N ARG A 86 -4.30 1.74 20.48
CA ARG A 86 -4.09 3.17 20.19
C ARG A 86 -4.57 3.56 18.79
N LEU A 87 -4.25 2.76 17.78
CA LEU A 87 -4.71 3.00 16.41
C LEU A 87 -6.23 2.96 16.28
N ARG A 88 -6.90 2.01 16.96
CA ARG A 88 -8.38 1.96 17.00
C ARG A 88 -8.98 3.18 17.70
N GLN A 89 -8.35 3.69 18.73
CA GLN A 89 -8.79 4.90 19.43
C GLN A 89 -8.61 6.15 18.56
N ALA A 90 -7.49 6.24 17.85
CA ALA A 90 -7.19 7.35 16.95
C ALA A 90 -8.06 7.33 15.68
N ARG A 91 -8.47 6.13 15.23
CA ARG A 91 -9.24 5.93 13.99
C ARG A 91 -10.29 4.82 14.17
N PRO A 92 -11.45 5.12 14.77
CA PRO A 92 -12.53 4.15 14.98
C PRO A 92 -13.02 3.55 13.66
N GLY A 93 -13.19 2.22 13.61
CA GLY A 93 -13.65 1.49 12.42
C GLY A 93 -12.55 1.04 11.44
N GLY A 94 -11.29 1.38 11.70
CA GLY A 94 -10.16 0.93 10.89
C GLY A 94 -9.59 -0.43 11.33
N GLY A 95 -9.55 -1.42 10.42
CA GLY A 95 -8.70 -2.61 10.55
C GLY A 95 -7.22 -2.27 10.37
N ILE A 96 -6.42 -3.13 9.71
CA ILE A 96 -5.07 -2.73 9.24
C ILE A 96 -5.30 -1.70 8.11
N ALA A 97 -5.36 -0.44 8.49
CA ALA A 97 -5.80 0.67 7.63
C ALA A 97 -5.07 0.69 6.27
N ILE A 98 -3.79 0.29 6.26
CA ILE A 98 -2.94 0.29 5.07
C ILE A 98 -3.47 -0.68 3.99
N LEU A 99 -3.70 -1.95 4.34
CA LEU A 99 -4.20 -2.94 3.36
C LEU A 99 -5.63 -2.64 2.94
N GLY A 100 -6.50 -2.24 3.87
CA GLY A 100 -7.88 -1.87 3.56
C GLY A 100 -7.95 -0.66 2.61
N GLN A 101 -7.14 0.36 2.84
CA GLN A 101 -7.07 1.53 1.96
C GLN A 101 -6.53 1.17 0.56
N ALA A 102 -5.47 0.33 0.50
CA ALA A 102 -4.94 -0.17 -0.77
C ALA A 102 -6.00 -0.95 -1.55
N THR A 103 -6.74 -1.84 -0.88
CA THR A 103 -7.84 -2.61 -1.49
C THR A 103 -8.91 -1.68 -2.04
N THR A 104 -9.39 -0.71 -1.25
CA THR A 104 -10.39 0.26 -1.69
C THR A 104 -9.92 1.08 -2.89
N ALA A 105 -8.67 1.57 -2.87
CA ALA A 105 -8.13 2.38 -3.95
C ALA A 105 -8.00 1.59 -5.26
N VAL A 106 -7.46 0.36 -5.20
CA VAL A 106 -7.27 -0.50 -6.37
C VAL A 106 -8.62 -0.95 -6.94
N SER A 107 -9.58 -1.34 -6.08
CA SER A 107 -10.92 -1.75 -6.51
C SER A 107 -11.66 -0.61 -7.21
N ALA A 108 -11.64 0.60 -6.63
CA ALA A 108 -12.28 1.76 -7.24
C ALA A 108 -11.65 2.10 -8.60
N TYR A 109 -10.30 2.12 -8.70
CA TYR A 109 -9.61 2.37 -9.96
C TYR A 109 -9.99 1.35 -11.04
N LEU A 110 -10.00 0.05 -10.71
CA LEU A 110 -10.38 -1.00 -11.66
C LEU A 110 -11.84 -0.89 -12.10
N ALA A 111 -12.74 -0.50 -11.18
CA ALA A 111 -14.15 -0.27 -11.52
C ALA A 111 -14.31 0.89 -12.50
N ASP A 112 -13.62 2.02 -12.25
CA ASP A 112 -13.66 3.18 -13.15
C ASP A 112 -13.08 2.85 -14.54
N GLU A 113 -11.98 2.08 -14.61
CA GLU A 113 -11.38 1.62 -15.87
C GLU A 113 -12.28 0.63 -16.62
N ARG A 114 -13.07 -0.18 -15.90
CA ARG A 114 -14.11 -1.04 -16.49
C ARG A 114 -15.25 -0.21 -17.09
N GLU A 115 -15.71 0.84 -16.42
CA GLU A 115 -16.74 1.75 -16.95
C GLU A 115 -16.26 2.45 -18.24
N LEU A 116 -14.96 2.71 -18.36
CA LEU A 116 -14.36 3.23 -19.59
C LEU A 116 -14.11 2.16 -20.68
N GLY A 117 -14.49 0.91 -20.44
CA GLY A 117 -14.30 -0.20 -21.38
C GLY A 117 -12.84 -0.60 -21.58
N ARG A 118 -11.93 -0.23 -20.66
CA ARG A 118 -10.51 -0.62 -20.71
C ARG A 118 -10.23 -1.93 -19.98
N ILE A 119 -11.17 -2.34 -19.14
CA ILE A 119 -11.24 -3.67 -18.51
C ILE A 119 -12.54 -4.34 -18.99
N ALA A 120 -12.53 -5.67 -19.13
CA ALA A 120 -13.68 -6.45 -19.56
C ALA A 120 -14.89 -6.23 -18.63
N ALA A 121 -16.07 -6.12 -19.20
CA ALA A 121 -17.30 -5.81 -18.45
C ALA A 121 -17.67 -6.90 -17.43
N ASP A 122 -17.28 -8.14 -17.70
CA ASP A 122 -17.49 -9.32 -16.86
C ASP A 122 -16.32 -9.63 -15.91
N ALA A 123 -15.30 -8.76 -15.86
CA ALA A 123 -14.14 -8.94 -14.98
C ALA A 123 -14.55 -8.94 -13.50
N ASP A 124 -14.10 -9.93 -12.76
CA ASP A 124 -14.25 -10.02 -11.30
C ASP A 124 -13.25 -9.06 -10.62
N ILE A 125 -13.68 -7.82 -10.42
CA ILE A 125 -12.87 -6.75 -9.81
C ILE A 125 -12.40 -7.13 -8.41
N ASP A 126 -13.21 -7.82 -7.62
CA ASP A 126 -12.87 -8.18 -6.25
C ASP A 126 -11.73 -9.20 -6.21
N SER A 127 -11.81 -10.26 -7.04
CA SER A 127 -10.73 -11.25 -7.15
C SER A 127 -9.44 -10.68 -7.72
N ILE A 128 -9.53 -9.79 -8.71
CA ILE A 128 -8.37 -9.08 -9.28
C ILE A 128 -7.73 -8.19 -8.23
N THR A 129 -8.54 -7.41 -7.50
CA THR A 129 -8.07 -6.53 -6.43
C THR A 129 -7.35 -7.32 -5.33
N LEU A 130 -7.95 -8.42 -4.88
CA LEU A 130 -7.35 -9.29 -3.86
C LEU A 130 -6.02 -9.87 -4.34
N SER A 131 -5.95 -10.30 -5.60
CA SER A 131 -4.73 -10.82 -6.21
C SER A 131 -3.64 -9.75 -6.30
N LEU A 132 -3.96 -8.53 -6.75
CA LEU A 132 -3.00 -7.43 -6.86
C LEU A 132 -2.51 -6.95 -5.51
N VAL A 133 -3.40 -6.77 -4.53
CA VAL A 133 -3.03 -6.27 -3.20
C VAL A 133 -2.30 -7.35 -2.40
N GLY A 134 -2.82 -8.58 -2.36
CA GLY A 134 -2.21 -9.68 -1.63
C GLY A 134 -0.89 -10.14 -2.25
N GLY A 135 -0.86 -10.36 -3.57
CA GLY A 135 0.36 -10.73 -4.29
C GLY A 135 1.39 -9.61 -4.31
N GLY A 136 0.95 -8.35 -4.44
CA GLY A 136 1.81 -7.18 -4.30
C GLY A 136 2.44 -7.13 -2.91
N HIS A 137 1.66 -7.28 -1.85
CA HIS A 137 2.19 -7.33 -0.49
C HIS A 137 3.24 -8.43 -0.32
N LEU A 138 2.96 -9.65 -0.79
CA LEU A 138 3.92 -10.76 -0.72
C LEU A 138 5.20 -10.47 -1.51
N LEU A 139 5.08 -9.89 -2.70
CA LEU A 139 6.22 -9.55 -3.56
C LEU A 139 7.19 -8.56 -2.89
N PHE A 140 6.67 -7.62 -2.10
CA PHE A 140 7.46 -6.63 -1.38
C PHE A 140 7.86 -7.07 0.04
N ALA A 141 7.21 -8.08 0.61
CA ALA A 141 7.53 -8.61 1.94
C ALA A 141 8.82 -9.42 1.95
N ASP A 142 9.18 -10.04 0.83
CA ASP A 142 10.46 -10.73 0.68
C ASP A 142 11.58 -9.68 0.52
N ARG A 143 12.49 -9.68 1.48
CA ARG A 143 13.58 -8.69 1.56
C ARG A 143 14.93 -9.16 1.02
N ASP A 144 15.01 -10.42 0.62
CA ASP A 144 16.23 -10.98 0.06
C ASP A 144 16.00 -11.38 -1.40
N PRO A 145 16.62 -10.73 -2.38
CA PRO A 145 17.81 -9.85 -2.35
C PRO A 145 17.54 -8.34 -2.28
N GLY A 146 16.35 -7.88 -1.94
CA GLY A 146 15.96 -6.46 -1.89
C GLY A 146 14.57 -6.20 -2.47
N PRO A 147 14.13 -4.94 -2.56
CA PRO A 147 12.82 -4.61 -3.10
C PRO A 147 12.72 -5.04 -4.57
N PRO A 148 11.52 -5.47 -5.03
CA PRO A 148 11.32 -5.88 -6.41
C PRO A 148 11.60 -4.71 -7.37
N THR A 149 12.16 -5.02 -8.54
CA THR A 149 12.32 -4.02 -9.59
C THR A 149 10.97 -3.64 -10.19
N THR A 150 10.87 -2.44 -10.77
CA THR A 150 9.68 -2.00 -11.52
C THR A 150 9.27 -3.03 -12.58
N ALA A 151 10.25 -3.64 -13.28
CA ALA A 151 9.98 -4.68 -14.28
C ALA A 151 9.34 -5.94 -13.67
N THR A 152 9.76 -6.34 -12.46
CA THR A 152 9.17 -7.47 -11.74
C THR A 152 7.72 -7.17 -11.35
N VAL A 153 7.46 -5.97 -10.81
CA VAL A 153 6.10 -5.54 -10.44
C VAL A 153 5.20 -5.45 -11.69
N ASN A 154 5.69 -4.87 -12.78
CA ASN A 154 4.95 -4.77 -14.04
C ASN A 154 4.60 -6.15 -14.61
N LYS A 155 5.55 -7.09 -14.61
CA LYS A 155 5.29 -8.46 -15.03
C LYS A 155 4.20 -9.12 -14.17
N PHE A 156 4.25 -8.96 -12.87
CA PHE A 156 3.21 -9.46 -11.96
C PHE A 156 1.84 -8.87 -12.29
N VAL A 157 1.74 -7.54 -12.36
CA VAL A 157 0.51 -6.82 -12.71
C VAL A 157 -0.05 -7.28 -14.05
N THR A 158 0.80 -7.32 -15.08
CA THR A 158 0.41 -7.74 -16.44
C THR A 158 -0.11 -9.18 -16.44
N THR A 159 0.49 -10.06 -15.64
CA THR A 159 0.05 -11.46 -15.52
C THR A 159 -1.35 -11.54 -14.88
N VAL A 160 -1.60 -10.78 -13.80
CA VAL A 160 -2.92 -10.76 -13.14
C VAL A 160 -4.01 -10.18 -14.06
N LEU A 161 -3.64 -9.23 -14.93
CA LEU A 161 -4.57 -8.54 -15.83
C LEU A 161 -4.68 -9.20 -17.21
N ALA A 162 -3.97 -10.30 -17.49
CA ALA A 162 -3.78 -10.83 -18.86
C ALA A 162 -5.08 -11.06 -19.64
N ASP A 163 -6.11 -11.55 -18.95
CA ASP A 163 -7.38 -11.95 -19.57
C ASP A 163 -8.47 -10.87 -19.50
N VAL A 164 -8.23 -9.77 -18.79
CA VAL A 164 -9.25 -8.77 -18.49
C VAL A 164 -9.01 -7.39 -19.10
N VAL A 165 -7.76 -7.06 -19.45
CA VAL A 165 -7.44 -5.79 -20.08
C VAL A 165 -7.80 -5.82 -21.56
N GLN A 166 -8.72 -4.96 -21.96
CA GLN A 166 -9.12 -4.78 -23.36
C GLN A 166 -7.95 -4.16 -24.14
N ARG A 167 -7.42 -4.86 -25.13
CA ARG A 167 -6.47 -4.27 -26.08
C ARG A 167 -7.23 -3.25 -26.93
N ARG A 168 -6.84 -1.98 -26.91
CA ARG A 168 -7.40 -1.02 -27.88
C ARG A 168 -7.27 -1.61 -29.28
N PRO A 169 -8.36 -1.70 -30.06
CA PRO A 169 -8.22 -1.99 -31.47
C PRO A 169 -7.32 -0.92 -32.10
N ARG A 170 -6.36 -1.36 -32.90
CA ARG A 170 -5.46 -0.49 -33.65
C ARG A 170 -6.22 0.32 -34.68
#